data_c18ee2582abc2785e7fc57f2da68787d
#
_entry.id   c18ee2582abc2785e7fc57f2da68787d
#
_cell.length_a   1.000
_cell.length_b   1.000
_cell.length_c   1.000
_cell.angle_alpha   90.00
_cell.angle_beta   90.00
_cell.angle_gamma   90.00
#
_symmetry.space_group_name_H-M   'P 1'
#
loop_
_entity.id
_entity.type
_entity.pdbx_description
1 polymer ?
#
loop_
_entity_poly.entity_id
_entity_poly.type
_entity_poly.pdbx_seq_one_letter_code
_entity_poly.pdbx_strand_id
1 'polypeptide(L)'
;VLIASGIIVLALVAGLLCNRLLRRKGDDEDTPSITDLISPLETLAVLILAFVLVGAAESYSGAEDAAAVEASTVDHLFETAQYAPLQYREPMQAATVCYARAVHHHGWSAMQNGTDSSVASIWTTDLRTHFTRMVADPTTNDTVFEMLVTTDKERSEARQARINESTPAIPDIVYWFMALTLAVTIAAYAYSVRMGVRHGHTVGVAVLAVLFVASLLLIADVDSPFSGPIRIGPTSMITTEQDITEDFAAEYGLARLPCDSTGDPVRS
;
A
#
# COMPACT_ATOMS: atom_id res chain seq x y z
N VAL A 1 12.93 4.78 7.79
CA VAL A 1 13.11 3.48 8.45
C VAL A 1 14.56 3.28 8.91
N LEU A 2 15.55 3.35 8.04
CA LEU A 2 16.98 3.17 8.39
C LEU A 2 17.45 4.08 9.55
N ILE A 3 16.97 5.33 9.58
CA ILE A 3 17.28 6.27 10.67
C ILE A 3 16.66 5.79 11.99
N ALA A 4 15.41 5.35 12.00
CA ALA A 4 14.73 4.85 13.20
C ALA A 4 15.41 3.59 13.74
N SER A 5 15.79 2.66 12.86
CA SER A 5 16.59 1.48 13.24
C SER A 5 17.94 1.87 13.83
N GLY A 6 18.61 2.87 13.27
CA GLY A 6 19.85 3.43 13.79
C GLY A 6 19.70 4.03 15.20
N ILE A 7 18.58 4.70 15.47
CA ILE A 7 18.26 5.27 16.80
C ILE A 7 18.12 4.16 17.85
N ILE A 8 17.47 3.04 17.55
CA ILE A 8 17.35 1.90 18.47
C ILE A 8 18.73 1.30 18.79
N VAL A 9 19.56 1.11 17.77
CA VAL A 9 20.93 0.61 17.96
C VAL A 9 21.76 1.59 18.79
N LEU A 10 21.67 2.89 18.53
CA LEU A 10 22.31 3.93 19.34
C LEU A 10 21.81 3.93 20.79
N ALA A 11 20.51 3.77 21.00
CA ALA A 11 19.90 3.69 22.32
C ALA A 11 20.41 2.47 23.12
N LEU A 12 20.53 1.32 22.46
CA LEU A 12 21.14 0.11 23.03
C LEU A 12 22.58 0.38 23.49
N VAL A 13 23.42 0.94 22.60
CA VAL A 13 24.83 1.25 22.89
C VAL A 13 24.92 2.28 23.99
N ALA A 14 24.14 3.36 23.95
CA ALA A 14 24.10 4.39 24.96
C ALA A 14 23.70 3.84 26.33
N GLY A 15 22.66 3.00 26.41
CA GLY A 15 22.23 2.34 27.65
C GLY A 15 23.31 1.47 28.25
N LEU A 16 24.01 0.68 27.42
CA LEU A 16 25.14 -0.16 27.87
C LEU A 16 26.34 0.68 28.35
N LEU A 17 26.65 1.77 27.65
CA LEU A 17 27.73 2.68 28.03
C LEU A 17 27.42 3.41 29.36
N CYS A 18 26.22 3.96 29.50
CA CYS A 18 25.77 4.60 30.73
C CYS A 18 25.82 3.62 31.90
N ASN A 19 25.35 2.39 31.72
CA ASN A 19 25.47 1.35 32.73
C ASN A 19 26.94 1.13 33.14
N ARG A 20 27.85 1.03 32.16
CA ARG A 20 29.28 0.81 32.42
C ARG A 20 29.99 1.98 33.14
N LEU A 21 29.58 3.22 32.82
CA LEU A 21 30.22 4.44 33.35
C LEU A 21 29.65 4.84 34.70
N LEU A 22 28.33 4.80 34.89
CA LEU A 22 27.67 5.30 36.10
C LEU A 22 27.74 4.30 37.26
N ARG A 23 27.61 2.99 37.00
CA ARG A 23 27.77 1.96 38.03
C ARG A 23 29.19 1.80 38.57
N ARG A 24 30.21 2.35 37.92
CA ARG A 24 31.57 2.43 38.48
C ARG A 24 31.70 3.42 39.63
N LYS A 25 30.68 4.28 39.87
CA LYS A 25 30.79 5.45 40.76
C LYS A 25 29.92 5.42 42.02
N GLY A 26 29.06 4.45 42.24
CA GLY A 26 28.21 4.42 43.42
C GLY A 26 27.46 3.13 43.62
N ASP A 27 27.79 2.40 44.66
CA ASP A 27 26.96 1.38 45.30
C ASP A 27 26.18 2.07 46.44
N ASP A 28 25.10 2.77 46.15
CA ASP A 28 24.17 3.28 47.17
C ASP A 28 22.84 2.58 47.08
N GLU A 29 22.45 1.95 48.19
CA GLU A 29 21.33 1.02 48.37
C GLU A 29 19.92 1.65 48.31
N ASP A 30 19.77 2.97 48.15
CA ASP A 30 18.49 3.66 48.35
C ASP A 30 17.86 4.33 47.09
N THR A 31 18.26 3.95 45.87
CA THR A 31 17.56 4.45 44.69
C THR A 31 16.33 3.62 44.34
N PRO A 32 15.15 4.25 44.12
CA PRO A 32 13.96 3.52 43.65
C PRO A 32 14.33 2.69 42.43
N SER A 33 13.98 1.41 42.47
CA SER A 33 14.38 0.44 41.45
C SER A 33 13.94 0.94 40.08
N ILE A 34 14.90 1.29 39.22
CA ILE A 34 14.60 1.63 37.79
C ILE A 34 13.76 0.56 37.14
N THR A 35 13.83 -0.67 37.66
CA THR A 35 13.00 -1.81 37.25
C THR A 35 11.50 -1.51 37.38
N ASP A 36 11.07 -0.71 38.35
CA ASP A 36 9.67 -0.37 38.57
C ASP A 36 9.13 0.61 37.52
N LEU A 37 10.01 1.38 36.89
CA LEU A 37 9.67 2.30 35.79
C LEU A 37 9.72 1.63 34.43
N ILE A 38 10.40 0.51 34.28
CA ILE A 38 10.55 -0.21 33.01
C ILE A 38 9.20 -0.88 32.63
N SER A 39 8.47 -1.46 33.60
CA SER A 39 7.24 -2.19 33.35
C SER A 39 6.13 -1.32 32.68
N PRO A 40 5.81 -0.11 33.17
CA PRO A 40 4.86 0.77 32.49
C PRO A 40 5.33 1.21 31.09
N LEU A 41 6.64 1.45 30.92
CA LEU A 41 7.23 1.85 29.64
C LEU A 41 7.14 0.71 28.60
N GLU A 42 7.42 -0.51 29.03
CA GLU A 42 7.26 -1.72 28.20
C GLU A 42 5.81 -1.90 27.75
N THR A 43 4.86 -1.78 28.68
CA THR A 43 3.44 -1.88 28.37
C THR A 43 3.02 -0.82 27.34
N LEU A 44 3.48 0.42 27.52
CA LEU A 44 3.21 1.51 26.55
C LEU A 44 3.81 1.19 25.18
N ALA A 45 5.07 0.73 25.14
CA ALA A 45 5.77 0.39 23.89
C ALA A 45 5.05 -0.72 23.13
N VAL A 46 4.64 -1.79 23.83
CA VAL A 46 3.90 -2.93 23.23
C VAL A 46 2.53 -2.49 22.72
N LEU A 47 1.80 -1.68 23.48
CA LEU A 47 0.48 -1.19 23.06
C LEU A 47 0.59 -0.31 21.81
N ILE A 48 1.53 0.66 21.79
CA ILE A 48 1.73 1.52 20.60
C ILE A 48 2.10 0.66 19.40
N LEU A 49 3.05 -0.27 19.56
CA LEU A 49 3.47 -1.17 18.49
C LEU A 49 2.29 -1.99 17.94
N ALA A 50 1.44 -2.53 18.83
CA ALA A 50 0.27 -3.32 18.45
C ALA A 50 -0.75 -2.48 17.67
N PHE A 51 -1.09 -1.27 18.14
CA PHE A 51 -2.02 -0.38 17.45
C PHE A 51 -1.51 0.06 16.07
N VAL A 52 -0.23 0.41 15.99
CA VAL A 52 0.37 0.83 14.72
C VAL A 52 0.43 -0.34 13.73
N LEU A 53 0.75 -1.56 14.20
CA LEU A 53 0.75 -2.76 13.36
C LEU A 53 -0.66 -3.08 12.83
N VAL A 54 -1.69 -2.97 13.67
CA VAL A 54 -3.07 -3.18 13.24
C VAL A 54 -3.46 -2.14 12.19
N GLY A 55 -3.16 -0.86 12.42
CA GLY A 55 -3.44 0.20 11.44
C GLY A 55 -2.73 -0.01 10.10
N ALA A 56 -1.46 -0.46 10.12
CA ALA A 56 -0.73 -0.82 8.89
C ALA A 56 -1.38 -2.01 8.17
N ALA A 57 -1.81 -3.04 8.90
CA ALA A 57 -2.47 -4.21 8.33
C ALA A 57 -3.84 -3.87 7.73
N GLU A 58 -4.61 -2.98 8.37
CA GLU A 58 -5.88 -2.48 7.84
C GLU A 58 -5.67 -1.68 6.54
N SER A 59 -4.65 -0.80 6.49
CA SER A 59 -4.29 -0.07 5.28
C SER A 59 -3.89 -1.01 4.15
N TYR A 60 -3.08 -2.04 4.44
CA TYR A 60 -2.70 -3.04 3.45
C TYR A 60 -3.92 -3.79 2.89
N SER A 61 -4.83 -4.23 3.75
CA SER A 61 -6.07 -4.90 3.33
C SER A 61 -6.96 -3.97 2.50
N GLY A 62 -7.09 -2.70 2.90
CA GLY A 62 -7.84 -1.69 2.16
C GLY A 62 -7.29 -1.46 0.75
N ALA A 63 -5.96 -1.44 0.61
CA ALA A 63 -5.30 -1.31 -0.69
C ALA A 63 -5.51 -2.55 -1.60
N GLU A 64 -5.50 -3.76 -1.02
CA GLU A 64 -5.80 -5.00 -1.75
C GLU A 64 -7.25 -5.01 -2.24
N ASP A 65 -8.20 -4.65 -1.37
CA ASP A 65 -9.61 -4.53 -1.70
C ASP A 65 -9.86 -3.48 -2.79
N ALA A 66 -9.23 -2.31 -2.68
CA ALA A 66 -9.36 -1.25 -3.69
C ALA A 66 -8.83 -1.69 -5.07
N ALA A 67 -7.72 -2.46 -5.10
CA ALA A 67 -7.18 -3.03 -6.33
C ALA A 67 -8.14 -4.07 -6.96
N ALA A 68 -8.76 -4.91 -6.15
CA ALA A 68 -9.73 -5.91 -6.59
C ALA A 68 -11.03 -5.26 -7.09
N VAL A 69 -11.52 -4.24 -6.39
CA VAL A 69 -12.72 -3.49 -6.80
C VAL A 69 -12.50 -2.78 -8.12
N GLU A 70 -11.34 -2.15 -8.36
CA GLU A 70 -11.08 -1.55 -9.67
C GLU A 70 -11.09 -2.59 -10.79
N ALA A 71 -10.46 -3.75 -10.59
CA ALA A 71 -10.48 -4.83 -11.57
C ALA A 71 -11.91 -5.30 -11.88
N SER A 72 -12.74 -5.51 -10.85
CA SER A 72 -14.14 -5.90 -11.00
C SER A 72 -14.98 -4.83 -11.71
N THR A 73 -14.76 -3.54 -11.44
CA THR A 73 -15.50 -2.46 -12.10
C THR A 73 -15.08 -2.28 -13.56
N VAL A 74 -13.83 -2.62 -13.90
CA VAL A 74 -13.36 -2.66 -15.30
C VAL A 74 -14.06 -3.78 -16.07
N ASP A 75 -14.15 -4.97 -15.50
CA ASP A 75 -14.88 -6.09 -16.05
C ASP A 75 -16.34 -5.73 -16.29
N HIS A 76 -17.00 -5.19 -15.28
CA HIS A 76 -18.38 -4.75 -15.34
C HIS A 76 -18.62 -3.66 -16.40
N LEU A 77 -17.66 -2.74 -16.60
CA LEU A 77 -17.76 -1.74 -17.67
C LEU A 77 -17.66 -2.39 -19.06
N PHE A 78 -16.78 -3.38 -19.22
CA PHE A 78 -16.67 -4.12 -20.48
C PHE A 78 -17.95 -4.86 -20.82
N GLU A 79 -18.55 -5.59 -19.88
CA GLU A 79 -19.82 -6.28 -20.05
C GLU A 79 -20.97 -5.30 -20.32
N THR A 80 -21.04 -4.19 -19.55
CA THR A 80 -22.10 -3.19 -19.70
C THR A 80 -22.03 -2.51 -21.06
N ALA A 81 -20.83 -2.33 -21.64
CA ALA A 81 -20.63 -1.77 -22.96
C ALA A 81 -21.29 -2.59 -24.08
N GLN A 82 -21.62 -3.87 -23.85
CA GLN A 82 -22.41 -4.69 -24.80
C GLN A 82 -23.80 -4.14 -25.03
N TYR A 83 -24.38 -3.41 -24.09
CA TYR A 83 -25.70 -2.81 -24.22
C TYR A 83 -25.71 -1.46 -24.94
N ALA A 84 -24.52 -0.89 -25.22
CA ALA A 84 -24.41 0.34 -25.98
C ALA A 84 -24.95 0.20 -27.41
N PRO A 85 -25.38 1.28 -28.09
CA PRO A 85 -25.69 1.25 -29.51
C PRO A 85 -24.51 0.66 -30.31
N LEU A 86 -24.80 -0.11 -31.36
CA LEU A 86 -23.82 -0.92 -32.11
C LEU A 86 -22.54 -0.16 -32.50
N GLN A 87 -22.65 1.12 -32.84
CA GLN A 87 -21.52 1.95 -33.24
C GLN A 87 -20.57 2.35 -32.08
N TYR A 88 -21.02 2.23 -30.83
CA TYR A 88 -20.24 2.55 -29.65
C TYR A 88 -19.72 1.31 -28.91
N ARG A 89 -20.32 0.13 -29.17
CA ARG A 89 -20.02 -1.11 -28.46
C ARG A 89 -18.54 -1.51 -28.59
N GLU A 90 -18.09 -1.77 -29.82
CA GLU A 90 -16.71 -2.15 -30.11
C GLU A 90 -15.71 -1.11 -29.57
N PRO A 91 -15.80 0.20 -29.86
CA PRO A 91 -14.80 1.16 -29.40
C PRO A 91 -14.78 1.34 -27.87
N MET A 92 -15.92 1.22 -27.19
CA MET A 92 -15.95 1.29 -25.72
C MET A 92 -15.30 0.06 -25.08
N GLN A 93 -15.60 -1.15 -25.58
CA GLN A 93 -14.96 -2.39 -25.12
C GLN A 93 -13.46 -2.36 -25.42
N ALA A 94 -13.02 -1.90 -26.59
CA ALA A 94 -11.62 -1.74 -26.93
C ALA A 94 -10.89 -0.77 -25.98
N ALA A 95 -11.50 0.39 -25.67
CA ALA A 95 -10.95 1.34 -24.73
C ALA A 95 -10.84 0.75 -23.31
N THR A 96 -11.79 -0.09 -22.89
CA THR A 96 -11.78 -0.77 -21.58
C THR A 96 -10.66 -1.81 -21.52
N VAL A 97 -10.44 -2.61 -22.55
CA VAL A 97 -9.28 -3.53 -22.64
C VAL A 97 -7.97 -2.76 -22.57
N CYS A 98 -7.84 -1.67 -23.34
CA CYS A 98 -6.63 -0.86 -23.35
C CYS A 98 -6.38 -0.16 -22.01
N TYR A 99 -7.45 0.25 -21.30
CA TYR A 99 -7.37 0.75 -19.94
C TYR A 99 -6.82 -0.31 -18.97
N ALA A 100 -7.35 -1.54 -19.01
CA ALA A 100 -6.88 -2.64 -18.15
C ALA A 100 -5.38 -2.92 -18.36
N ARG A 101 -4.93 -2.98 -19.62
CA ARG A 101 -3.51 -3.13 -19.99
C ARG A 101 -2.65 -1.98 -19.43
N ALA A 102 -3.11 -0.74 -19.62
CA ALA A 102 -2.39 0.43 -19.15
C ALA A 102 -2.29 0.46 -17.61
N VAL A 103 -3.33 0.07 -16.89
CA VAL A 103 -3.31 -0.05 -15.43
C VAL A 103 -2.36 -1.16 -15.00
N HIS A 104 -2.41 -2.33 -15.62
CA HIS A 104 -1.53 -3.46 -15.31
C HIS A 104 -0.05 -3.09 -15.51
N HIS A 105 0.33 -2.60 -16.69
CA HIS A 105 1.73 -2.40 -17.07
C HIS A 105 2.33 -1.09 -16.55
N HIS A 106 1.57 0.01 -16.58
CA HIS A 106 2.07 1.34 -16.20
C HIS A 106 1.55 1.80 -14.84
N GLY A 107 0.32 1.45 -14.47
CA GLY A 107 -0.30 1.90 -13.22
C GLY A 107 0.43 1.38 -11.98
N TRP A 108 0.73 0.07 -11.92
CA TRP A 108 1.44 -0.52 -10.79
C TRP A 108 2.86 0.02 -10.62
N SER A 109 3.59 0.19 -11.73
CA SER A 109 4.96 0.76 -11.68
C SER A 109 4.95 2.23 -11.26
N ALA A 110 3.93 2.99 -11.62
CA ALA A 110 3.77 4.39 -11.20
C ALA A 110 3.48 4.48 -9.69
N MET A 111 2.61 3.63 -9.15
CA MET A 111 2.29 3.62 -7.72
C MET A 111 3.48 3.27 -6.82
N GLN A 112 4.42 2.45 -7.28
CA GLN A 112 5.68 2.22 -6.56
C GLN A 112 6.47 3.51 -6.31
N ASN A 113 6.25 4.52 -7.14
CA ASN A 113 6.86 5.85 -7.04
C ASN A 113 5.91 6.92 -6.44
N GLY A 114 4.74 6.49 -5.94
CA GLY A 114 3.71 7.40 -5.39
C GLY A 114 3.06 8.31 -6.44
N THR A 115 3.03 7.88 -7.71
CA THR A 115 2.46 8.65 -8.83
C THR A 115 1.37 7.85 -9.55
N ASP A 116 0.53 8.53 -10.34
CA ASP A 116 -0.42 7.89 -11.24
C ASP A 116 0.13 7.81 -12.67
N SER A 117 -0.36 6.82 -13.44
CA SER A 117 0.01 6.65 -14.84
C SER A 117 -0.82 7.53 -15.77
N SER A 118 -0.15 8.33 -16.59
CA SER A 118 -0.79 9.10 -17.65
C SER A 118 -1.36 8.22 -18.79
N VAL A 119 -0.83 7.02 -18.99
CA VAL A 119 -1.28 6.09 -20.06
C VAL A 119 -2.72 5.63 -19.81
N ALA A 120 -3.04 5.20 -18.58
CA ALA A 120 -4.41 4.84 -18.23
C ALA A 120 -5.39 6.03 -18.39
N SER A 121 -4.92 7.26 -18.22
CA SER A 121 -5.75 8.46 -18.39
C SER A 121 -6.13 8.74 -19.84
N ILE A 122 -5.36 8.26 -20.82
CA ILE A 122 -5.70 8.35 -22.25
C ILE A 122 -7.03 7.60 -22.50
N TRP A 123 -7.14 6.38 -21.99
CA TRP A 123 -8.32 5.54 -22.21
C TRP A 123 -9.55 6.02 -21.44
N THR A 124 -9.36 6.62 -20.25
CA THR A 124 -10.49 7.27 -19.56
C THR A 124 -11.01 8.49 -20.33
N THR A 125 -10.13 9.20 -21.03
CA THR A 125 -10.52 10.34 -21.89
C THR A 125 -11.23 9.85 -23.14
N ASP A 126 -10.79 8.74 -23.70
CA ASP A 126 -11.44 8.12 -24.88
C ASP A 126 -12.85 7.61 -24.53
N LEU A 127 -13.03 6.88 -23.43
CA LEU A 127 -14.36 6.49 -22.93
C LEU A 127 -15.26 7.71 -22.75
N ARG A 128 -14.79 8.77 -22.13
CA ARG A 128 -15.57 10.02 -21.96
C ARG A 128 -15.97 10.64 -23.28
N THR A 129 -15.13 10.53 -24.31
CA THR A 129 -15.43 11.01 -25.67
C THR A 129 -16.60 10.21 -26.27
N HIS A 130 -16.63 8.91 -26.07
CA HIS A 130 -17.75 8.06 -26.52
C HIS A 130 -19.04 8.43 -25.79
N PHE A 131 -19.03 8.63 -24.48
CA PHE A 131 -20.21 9.09 -23.72
C PHE A 131 -20.73 10.43 -24.23
N THR A 132 -19.83 11.38 -24.51
CA THR A 132 -20.24 12.71 -25.05
C THR A 132 -20.93 12.59 -26.41
N ARG A 133 -20.46 11.66 -27.25
CA ARG A 133 -21.11 11.41 -28.57
C ARG A 133 -22.46 10.71 -28.39
N MET A 134 -22.59 9.77 -27.45
CA MET A 134 -23.83 9.06 -27.16
C MET A 134 -24.94 10.00 -26.71
N VAL A 135 -24.64 11.06 -25.95
CA VAL A 135 -25.63 12.07 -25.53
C VAL A 135 -26.31 12.74 -26.72
N ALA A 136 -25.57 12.95 -27.81
CA ALA A 136 -26.08 13.61 -29.01
C ALA A 136 -26.75 12.63 -29.99
N ASP A 137 -26.70 11.34 -29.72
CA ASP A 137 -27.20 10.27 -30.62
C ASP A 137 -28.61 9.85 -30.23
N PRO A 138 -29.61 10.09 -31.13
CA PRO A 138 -31.00 9.75 -30.86
C PRO A 138 -31.27 8.21 -30.76
N THR A 139 -30.31 7.37 -31.14
CA THR A 139 -30.40 5.91 -30.99
C THR A 139 -30.03 5.42 -29.60
N THR A 140 -29.46 6.29 -28.76
CA THR A 140 -29.08 5.96 -27.39
C THR A 140 -30.32 5.89 -26.51
N ASN A 141 -30.49 4.77 -25.82
CA ASN A 141 -31.53 4.61 -24.81
C ASN A 141 -31.06 5.24 -23.48
N ASP A 142 -31.88 6.10 -22.88
CA ASP A 142 -31.54 6.82 -21.64
C ASP A 142 -31.12 5.88 -20.47
N THR A 143 -31.85 4.76 -20.32
CA THR A 143 -31.56 3.77 -19.27
C THR A 143 -30.20 3.11 -19.48
N VAL A 144 -29.87 2.75 -20.73
CA VAL A 144 -28.59 2.15 -21.08
C VAL A 144 -27.46 3.17 -20.87
N PHE A 145 -27.70 4.42 -21.27
CA PHE A 145 -26.73 5.49 -21.07
C PHE A 145 -26.46 5.75 -19.59
N GLU A 146 -27.50 5.83 -18.76
CA GLU A 146 -27.37 6.01 -17.31
C GLU A 146 -26.58 4.84 -16.68
N MET A 147 -26.88 3.60 -17.09
CA MET A 147 -26.15 2.42 -16.62
C MET A 147 -24.66 2.50 -16.96
N LEU A 148 -24.32 2.81 -18.20
CA LEU A 148 -22.92 2.93 -18.67
C LEU A 148 -22.15 4.05 -17.94
N VAL A 149 -22.77 5.22 -17.77
CA VAL A 149 -22.14 6.35 -17.04
C VAL A 149 -21.96 6.00 -15.57
N THR A 150 -22.91 5.30 -14.96
CA THR A 150 -22.81 4.85 -13.57
C THR A 150 -21.67 3.86 -13.40
N THR A 151 -21.55 2.88 -14.29
CA THR A 151 -20.45 1.89 -14.23
C THR A 151 -19.08 2.53 -14.48
N ASP A 152 -18.95 3.50 -15.41
CA ASP A 152 -17.68 4.24 -15.57
C ASP A 152 -17.37 5.12 -14.37
N LYS A 153 -18.36 5.70 -13.70
CA LYS A 153 -18.18 6.43 -12.46
C LYS A 153 -17.63 5.50 -11.37
N GLU A 154 -18.22 4.32 -11.17
CA GLU A 154 -17.76 3.31 -10.22
C GLU A 154 -16.29 2.91 -10.50
N ARG A 155 -15.94 2.65 -11.76
CA ARG A 155 -14.56 2.40 -12.17
C ARG A 155 -13.63 3.58 -11.83
N SER A 156 -14.08 4.80 -12.06
CA SER A 156 -13.29 6.01 -11.76
C SER A 156 -13.08 6.20 -10.26
N GLU A 157 -14.11 5.91 -9.45
CA GLU A 157 -14.04 5.96 -7.98
C GLU A 157 -13.12 4.86 -7.44
N ALA A 158 -13.22 3.64 -7.98
CA ALA A 158 -12.34 2.52 -7.63
C ALA A 158 -10.86 2.80 -7.96
N ARG A 159 -10.58 3.39 -9.15
CA ARG A 159 -9.24 3.87 -9.49
C ARG A 159 -8.72 4.88 -8.46
N GLN A 160 -9.54 5.86 -8.12
CA GLN A 160 -9.14 6.89 -7.17
C GLN A 160 -8.90 6.30 -5.76
N ALA A 161 -9.72 5.34 -5.33
CA ALA A 161 -9.51 4.62 -4.09
C ALA A 161 -8.16 3.89 -4.08
N ARG A 162 -7.85 3.11 -5.13
CA ARG A 162 -6.55 2.42 -5.25
C ARG A 162 -5.36 3.38 -5.23
N ILE A 163 -5.46 4.52 -5.92
CA ILE A 163 -4.40 5.54 -5.91
C ILE A 163 -4.25 6.17 -4.52
N ASN A 164 -5.35 6.45 -3.83
CA ASN A 164 -5.31 7.01 -2.47
C ASN A 164 -4.66 6.05 -1.48
N GLU A 165 -4.97 4.75 -1.58
CA GLU A 165 -4.37 3.70 -0.74
C GLU A 165 -2.88 3.44 -1.08
N SER A 166 -2.34 4.04 -2.14
CA SER A 166 -0.90 3.93 -2.45
C SER A 166 -0.02 4.80 -1.54
N THR A 167 -0.62 5.71 -0.78
CA THR A 167 0.09 6.57 0.16
C THR A 167 0.11 5.95 1.56
N PRO A 168 1.24 6.06 2.30
CA PRO A 168 1.31 5.56 3.67
C PRO A 168 0.20 6.12 4.55
N ALA A 169 -0.49 5.26 5.30
CA ALA A 169 -1.60 5.63 6.17
C ALA A 169 -1.12 6.12 7.55
N ILE A 170 0.07 5.68 7.99
CA ILE A 170 0.61 6.04 9.30
C ILE A 170 1.26 7.43 9.21
N PRO A 171 0.76 8.44 9.97
CA PRO A 171 1.40 9.74 10.01
C PRO A 171 2.84 9.66 10.55
N ASP A 172 3.77 10.38 9.94
CA ASP A 172 5.18 10.40 10.32
C ASP A 172 5.39 10.62 11.82
N ILE A 173 4.59 11.49 12.45
CA ILE A 173 4.69 11.79 13.87
C ILE A 173 4.40 10.55 14.75
N VAL A 174 3.44 9.71 14.35
CA VAL A 174 3.09 8.47 15.06
C VAL A 174 4.23 7.46 14.92
N TYR A 175 4.77 7.32 13.72
CA TYR A 175 5.92 6.46 13.46
C TYR A 175 7.16 6.88 14.30
N TRP A 176 7.48 8.17 14.34
CA TRP A 176 8.60 8.68 15.13
C TRP A 176 8.38 8.57 16.64
N PHE A 177 7.15 8.78 17.12
CA PHE A 177 6.80 8.59 18.52
C PHE A 177 6.95 7.12 18.94
N MET A 178 6.51 6.19 18.11
CA MET A 178 6.71 4.75 18.31
C MET A 178 8.22 4.41 18.37
N ALA A 179 8.98 4.86 17.37
CA ALA A 179 10.44 4.62 17.32
C ALA A 179 11.16 5.16 18.56
N LEU A 180 10.79 6.36 19.03
CA LEU A 180 11.34 6.95 20.26
C LEU A 180 10.98 6.12 21.48
N THR A 181 9.73 5.69 21.63
CA THR A 181 9.28 4.88 22.76
C THR A 181 10.03 3.55 22.82
N LEU A 182 10.21 2.89 21.68
CA LEU A 182 11.01 1.66 21.57
C LEU A 182 12.49 1.90 21.93
N ALA A 183 13.06 3.00 21.45
CA ALA A 183 14.45 3.37 21.77
C ALA A 183 14.66 3.62 23.26
N VAL A 184 13.75 4.36 23.91
CA VAL A 184 13.82 4.62 25.37
C VAL A 184 13.65 3.31 26.15
N THR A 185 12.75 2.42 25.73
CA THR A 185 12.56 1.10 26.35
C THR A 185 13.84 0.27 26.27
N ILE A 186 14.47 0.18 25.10
CA ILE A 186 15.74 -0.54 24.92
C ILE A 186 16.88 0.09 25.76
N ALA A 187 16.96 1.42 25.81
CA ALA A 187 17.97 2.10 26.63
C ALA A 187 17.80 1.78 28.11
N ALA A 188 16.54 1.79 28.61
CA ALA A 188 16.22 1.44 30.00
C ALA A 188 16.57 -0.01 30.32
N TYR A 189 16.25 -0.97 29.46
CA TYR A 189 16.68 -2.36 29.61
C TYR A 189 18.19 -2.51 29.57
N ALA A 190 18.86 -1.89 28.60
CA ALA A 190 20.32 -1.95 28.49
C ALA A 190 21.04 -1.36 29.73
N TYR A 191 20.47 -0.31 30.32
CA TYR A 191 20.97 0.28 31.58
C TYR A 191 20.72 -0.66 32.77
N SER A 192 19.61 -1.39 32.82
CA SER A 192 19.28 -2.28 33.96
C SER A 192 20.10 -3.59 34.00
N VAL A 193 20.74 -3.97 32.88
CA VAL A 193 21.56 -5.20 32.80
C VAL A 193 22.74 -5.16 33.79
N ARG A 194 22.81 -6.14 34.69
CA ARG A 194 24.00 -6.34 35.56
C ARG A 194 25.13 -6.97 34.76
N MET A 195 26.11 -6.13 34.34
CA MET A 195 27.30 -6.63 33.67
C MET A 195 28.13 -7.49 34.64
N GLY A 196 28.44 -8.72 34.26
CA GLY A 196 29.34 -9.61 34.98
C GLY A 196 28.70 -10.83 35.61
N VAL A 197 27.36 -10.93 35.73
CA VAL A 197 26.73 -12.07 36.41
C VAL A 197 26.12 -13.11 35.45
N ARG A 198 25.66 -12.70 34.27
CA ARG A 198 25.10 -13.63 33.26
C ARG A 198 25.12 -13.02 31.87
N HIS A 199 25.82 -13.65 30.93
CA HIS A 199 25.79 -13.33 29.49
C HIS A 199 24.37 -13.42 28.90
N GLY A 200 23.48 -14.24 29.51
CA GLY A 200 22.10 -14.41 29.05
C GLY A 200 21.24 -13.13 29.05
N HIS A 201 21.43 -12.22 30.00
CA HIS A 201 20.67 -10.97 30.06
C HIS A 201 21.07 -10.01 28.93
N THR A 202 22.33 -9.90 28.59
CA THR A 202 22.81 -9.08 27.47
C THR A 202 22.31 -9.62 26.15
N VAL A 203 22.32 -10.94 25.98
CA VAL A 203 21.75 -11.60 24.81
C VAL A 203 20.25 -11.34 24.72
N GLY A 204 19.50 -11.43 25.83
CA GLY A 204 18.05 -11.13 25.84
C GLY A 204 17.73 -9.70 25.38
N VAL A 205 18.46 -8.69 25.86
CA VAL A 205 18.26 -7.31 25.43
C VAL A 205 18.64 -7.11 23.95
N ALA A 206 19.69 -7.77 23.48
CA ALA A 206 20.07 -7.72 22.07
C ALA A 206 18.99 -8.34 21.17
N VAL A 207 18.42 -9.49 21.58
CA VAL A 207 17.30 -10.12 20.85
C VAL A 207 16.08 -9.20 20.82
N LEU A 208 15.72 -8.58 21.95
CA LEU A 208 14.60 -7.64 22.01
C LEU A 208 14.82 -6.43 21.07
N ALA A 209 16.04 -5.88 21.04
CA ALA A 209 16.37 -4.79 20.12
C ALA A 209 16.25 -5.21 18.66
N VAL A 210 16.68 -6.42 18.31
CA VAL A 210 16.51 -6.98 16.95
C VAL A 210 15.03 -7.13 16.60
N LEU A 211 14.20 -7.63 17.53
CA LEU A 211 12.76 -7.76 17.31
C LEU A 211 12.08 -6.40 17.13
N PHE A 212 12.46 -5.38 17.88
CA PHE A 212 11.92 -4.03 17.70
C PHE A 212 12.31 -3.42 16.35
N VAL A 213 13.56 -3.59 15.93
CA VAL A 213 14.01 -3.16 14.59
C VAL A 213 13.23 -3.91 13.51
N ALA A 214 13.10 -5.22 13.64
CA ALA A 214 12.31 -6.03 12.68
C ALA A 214 10.84 -5.58 12.61
N SER A 215 10.24 -5.26 13.76
CA SER A 215 8.85 -4.75 13.81
C SER A 215 8.72 -3.38 13.13
N LEU A 216 9.68 -2.46 13.31
CA LEU A 216 9.67 -1.17 12.62
C LEU A 216 9.82 -1.33 11.10
N LEU A 217 10.68 -2.26 10.66
CA LEU A 217 10.85 -2.57 9.24
C LEU A 217 9.58 -3.17 8.65
N LEU A 218 8.97 -4.12 9.37
CA LEU A 218 7.73 -4.77 8.94
C LEU A 218 6.58 -3.76 8.81
N ILE A 219 6.38 -2.90 9.83
CA ILE A 219 5.33 -1.89 9.81
C ILE A 219 5.52 -0.94 8.63
N ALA A 220 6.75 -0.47 8.41
CA ALA A 220 7.02 0.45 7.30
C ALA A 220 6.87 -0.19 5.91
N ASP A 221 7.10 -1.48 5.80
CA ASP A 221 6.90 -2.23 4.56
C ASP A 221 5.41 -2.44 4.29
N VAL A 222 4.65 -2.86 5.30
CA VAL A 222 3.20 -3.07 5.21
C VAL A 222 2.44 -1.75 4.99
N ASP A 223 2.92 -0.63 5.57
CA ASP A 223 2.35 0.72 5.37
C ASP A 223 2.61 1.29 3.96
N SER A 224 3.35 0.57 3.12
CA SER A 224 3.61 0.94 1.72
C SER A 224 3.15 -0.17 0.77
N PRO A 225 1.83 -0.40 0.62
CA PRO A 225 1.26 -1.64 0.09
C PRO A 225 1.64 -1.96 -1.35
N PHE A 226 2.03 -1.00 -2.17
CA PHE A 226 2.44 -1.22 -3.57
C PHE A 226 3.97 -1.22 -3.77
N SER A 227 4.75 -1.02 -2.69
CA SER A 227 6.21 -0.99 -2.74
C SER A 227 6.83 -1.94 -1.72
N GLY A 228 8.12 -2.20 -1.79
CA GLY A 228 8.82 -3.07 -0.84
C GLY A 228 8.72 -4.57 -1.11
N PRO A 229 9.21 -5.40 -0.17
CA PRO A 229 9.15 -6.86 -0.22
C PRO A 229 7.74 -7.44 -0.08
N ILE A 230 6.91 -6.88 0.81
CA ILE A 230 5.51 -7.27 1.01
C ILE A 230 4.65 -6.30 0.21
N ARG A 231 4.31 -6.66 -1.02
CA ARG A 231 3.56 -5.76 -1.91
C ARG A 231 2.38 -6.44 -2.57
N ILE A 232 1.34 -5.65 -2.81
CA ILE A 232 0.18 -6.05 -3.59
C ILE A 232 0.57 -6.06 -5.07
N GLY A 233 0.39 -7.21 -5.72
CA GLY A 233 0.60 -7.36 -7.16
C GLY A 233 -0.65 -7.02 -7.98
N PRO A 234 -0.51 -6.85 -9.31
CA PRO A 234 -1.64 -6.56 -10.21
C PRO A 234 -2.50 -7.79 -10.54
N THR A 235 -2.52 -8.83 -9.71
CA THR A 235 -3.11 -10.14 -10.03
C THR A 235 -4.58 -10.03 -10.45
N SER A 236 -5.40 -9.29 -9.71
CA SER A 236 -6.83 -9.11 -10.05
C SER A 236 -6.98 -8.42 -11.41
N MET A 237 -6.21 -7.36 -11.67
CA MET A 237 -6.25 -6.65 -12.94
C MET A 237 -5.73 -7.50 -14.11
N ILE A 238 -4.70 -8.36 -13.88
CA ILE A 238 -4.19 -9.30 -14.88
C ILE A 238 -5.29 -10.28 -15.31
N THR A 239 -5.98 -10.85 -14.33
CA THR A 239 -7.09 -11.79 -14.61
C THR A 239 -8.18 -11.11 -15.42
N THR A 240 -8.66 -9.96 -14.96
CA THR A 240 -9.68 -9.18 -15.70
C THR A 240 -9.20 -8.79 -17.10
N GLU A 241 -7.96 -8.32 -17.26
CA GLU A 241 -7.38 -7.98 -18.57
C GLU A 241 -7.40 -9.19 -19.51
N GLN A 242 -7.02 -10.36 -19.02
CA GLN A 242 -7.04 -11.59 -19.82
C GLN A 242 -8.45 -11.96 -20.25
N ASP A 243 -9.40 -12.00 -19.32
CA ASP A 243 -10.78 -12.38 -19.57
C ASP A 243 -11.44 -11.46 -20.61
N ILE A 244 -11.39 -10.14 -20.40
CA ILE A 244 -11.99 -9.18 -21.34
C ILE A 244 -11.24 -9.10 -22.68
N THR A 245 -9.93 -9.44 -22.70
CA THR A 245 -9.18 -9.50 -23.96
C THR A 245 -9.58 -10.72 -24.77
N GLU A 246 -9.82 -11.88 -24.14
CA GLU A 246 -10.31 -13.09 -24.80
C GLU A 246 -11.70 -12.86 -25.39
N ASP A 247 -12.62 -12.28 -24.63
CA ASP A 247 -13.97 -11.95 -25.08
C ASP A 247 -13.96 -10.96 -26.24
N PHE A 248 -13.16 -9.90 -26.14
CA PHE A 248 -13.00 -8.94 -27.23
C PHE A 248 -12.42 -9.59 -28.49
N ALA A 249 -11.42 -10.46 -28.33
CA ALA A 249 -10.79 -11.15 -29.43
C ALA A 249 -11.74 -12.13 -30.14
N ALA A 250 -12.61 -12.80 -29.39
CA ALA A 250 -13.61 -13.71 -29.92
C ALA A 250 -14.66 -12.99 -30.77
N GLU A 251 -15.06 -11.75 -30.38
CA GLU A 251 -16.11 -11.00 -31.07
C GLU A 251 -15.55 -10.15 -32.24
N TYR A 252 -14.41 -9.44 -32.03
CA TYR A 252 -13.90 -8.45 -33.01
C TYR A 252 -12.52 -8.76 -33.57
N GLY A 253 -11.74 -9.60 -32.88
CA GLY A 253 -10.34 -9.87 -33.20
C GLY A 253 -9.36 -8.84 -32.62
N LEU A 254 -8.19 -9.32 -32.17
CA LEU A 254 -7.16 -8.50 -31.50
C LEU A 254 -6.63 -7.33 -32.34
N ALA A 255 -6.66 -7.45 -33.68
CA ALA A 255 -6.21 -6.40 -34.59
C ALA A 255 -7.05 -5.11 -34.55
N ARG A 256 -8.21 -5.15 -33.90
CA ARG A 256 -9.11 -4.02 -33.73
C ARG A 256 -8.82 -3.18 -32.48
N LEU A 257 -7.93 -3.65 -31.60
CA LEU A 257 -7.53 -2.89 -30.43
C LEU A 257 -6.68 -1.66 -30.84
N PRO A 258 -7.01 -0.47 -30.31
CA PRO A 258 -6.26 0.75 -30.60
C PRO A 258 -4.99 0.91 -29.76
N CYS A 259 -4.63 -0.12 -28.98
CA CYS A 259 -3.43 -0.17 -28.14
C CYS A 259 -2.59 -1.42 -28.38
N ASP A 260 -1.35 -1.36 -27.99
CA ASP A 260 -0.45 -2.52 -27.96
C ASP A 260 -0.69 -3.40 -26.71
N SER A 261 0.17 -4.39 -26.49
CA SER A 261 0.08 -5.32 -25.36
C SER A 261 0.33 -4.67 -23.99
N THR A 262 0.85 -3.45 -23.96
CA THR A 262 1.13 -2.69 -22.73
C THR A 262 0.12 -1.60 -22.46
N GLY A 263 -0.85 -1.42 -23.37
CA GLY A 263 -1.88 -0.39 -23.27
C GLY A 263 -1.45 0.97 -23.84
N ASP A 264 -0.30 1.05 -24.50
CA ASP A 264 0.11 2.28 -25.20
C ASP A 264 -0.67 2.42 -26.51
N PRO A 265 -1.13 3.66 -26.84
CA PRO A 265 -1.85 3.88 -28.11
C PRO A 265 -1.00 3.51 -29.33
N VAL A 266 -1.53 2.67 -30.21
CA VAL A 266 -0.88 2.40 -31.50
C VAL A 266 -1.12 3.61 -32.40
N ARG A 267 -0.06 4.31 -32.80
CA ARG A 267 -0.14 5.42 -33.75
C ARG A 267 -0.61 4.84 -35.10
N SER A 268 -1.82 5.18 -35.51
CA SER A 268 -2.34 4.93 -36.85
C SER A 268 -1.62 5.77 -37.90
#